data_505c8eeccdb1d3c519dcb14db34b05c6
#
_entry.id   505c8eeccdb1d3c519dcb14db34b05c6
#
_cell.length_a   1.000
_cell.length_b   1.000
_cell.length_c   1.000
_cell.angle_alpha   90.00
_cell.angle_beta   90.00
_cell.angle_gamma   90.00
#
_symmetry.space_group_name_H-M   'P 1'
#
loop_
_entity.id
_entity.type
_entity.pdbx_description
1 polymer ?
#
loop_
_entity_poly.entity_id
_entity_poly.type
_entity_poly.pdbx_seq_one_letter_code
_entity_poly.pdbx_strand_id
1 'polypeptide(L)'
;MSIFSYHLVKVSVFTALKMILFSPKPNNIKGLIHIEFMNSMTLGASILSPSRILIRQIAVFAQWENENVIDEFLKNNAFGQTLANGWHIRLTLTRQWGKISGFKINNELLEENLSNIPVVAVTIARMKLPEVPRFINWGKPVEKLVRDHPGTLLSSASIRLPRTVSTFSIWKSQKEMTDMVYGHSVVSNPKRHINAMKERERKDFHFEFTTLRFKPVSEFGKWNGKTYIS
;
A
#
# COMPACT_ATOMS: atom_id res chain seq x y z
N MET A 1 -10.14 9.19 16.58
CA MET A 1 -9.79 7.93 15.85
C MET A 1 -8.73 8.29 14.84
N SER A 2 -7.61 7.56 14.76
CA SER A 2 -6.58 7.84 13.76
C SER A 2 -7.08 7.52 12.35
N ILE A 3 -6.66 8.31 11.37
CA ILE A 3 -6.97 8.14 9.96
C ILE A 3 -5.71 7.82 9.17
N PHE A 4 -5.86 7.12 8.07
CA PHE A 4 -4.77 6.81 7.17
C PHE A 4 -4.94 7.51 5.84
N SER A 5 -3.83 7.70 5.13
CA SER A 5 -3.86 8.17 3.75
C SER A 5 -2.88 7.40 2.87
N TYR A 6 -3.24 7.24 1.61
CA TYR A 6 -2.35 6.71 0.59
C TYR A 6 -2.29 7.70 -0.58
N HIS A 7 -1.10 8.06 -1.00
CA HIS A 7 -0.87 9.05 -2.05
C HIS A 7 -0.04 8.45 -3.18
N LEU A 8 -0.36 8.85 -4.41
CA LEU A 8 0.43 8.58 -5.61
C LEU A 8 0.70 9.89 -6.34
N VAL A 9 1.96 10.18 -6.62
CA VAL A 9 2.35 11.38 -7.36
C VAL A 9 3.47 11.08 -8.36
N LYS A 10 3.40 11.71 -9.54
CA LYS A 10 4.48 11.71 -10.53
C LYS A 10 5.28 12.99 -10.37
N VAL A 11 6.60 12.86 -10.22
CA VAL A 11 7.50 13.98 -9.95
C VAL A 11 8.77 13.91 -10.82
N SER A 12 9.61 14.94 -10.77
CA SER A 12 10.96 14.88 -11.37
C SER A 12 11.83 13.87 -10.60
N VAL A 13 12.88 13.34 -11.25
CA VAL A 13 13.84 12.43 -10.58
C VAL A 13 14.46 13.10 -9.35
N PHE A 14 14.83 14.37 -9.46
CA PHE A 14 15.41 15.12 -8.34
C PHE A 14 14.44 15.25 -7.17
N THR A 15 13.18 15.57 -7.44
CA THR A 15 12.14 15.65 -6.42
C THR A 15 11.91 14.28 -5.77
N ALA A 16 11.87 13.20 -6.56
CA ALA A 16 11.71 11.85 -6.04
C ALA A 16 12.85 11.45 -5.09
N LEU A 17 14.11 11.71 -5.48
CA LEU A 17 15.28 11.49 -4.63
C LEU A 17 15.18 12.27 -3.32
N LYS A 18 14.84 13.58 -3.41
CA LYS A 18 14.63 14.43 -2.23
C LYS A 18 13.56 13.85 -1.30
N MET A 19 12.42 13.40 -1.84
CA MET A 19 11.33 12.82 -1.06
C MET A 19 11.74 11.52 -0.35
N ILE A 20 12.54 10.68 -0.99
CA ILE A 20 13.00 9.41 -0.39
C ILE A 20 14.09 9.63 0.66
N LEU A 21 15.08 10.52 0.38
CA LEU A 21 16.23 10.72 1.26
C LEU A 21 15.90 11.62 2.46
N PHE A 22 15.06 12.63 2.26
CA PHE A 22 14.72 13.65 3.27
C PHE A 22 13.25 13.58 3.69
N SER A 23 12.64 12.39 3.60
CA SER A 23 11.24 12.19 4.01
C SER A 23 10.99 12.72 5.42
N PRO A 24 9.87 13.42 5.67
CA PRO A 24 9.55 13.94 6.99
C PRO A 24 9.41 12.80 8.00
N LYS A 25 9.78 13.09 9.24
CA LYS A 25 9.63 12.16 10.37
C LYS A 25 8.42 12.57 11.22
N PRO A 26 7.78 11.63 11.93
CA PRO A 26 6.67 11.94 12.82
C PRO A 26 6.96 13.11 13.80
N ASN A 27 8.16 13.16 14.37
CA ASN A 27 8.56 14.20 15.32
C ASN A 27 8.60 15.62 14.72
N ASN A 28 8.62 15.74 13.39
CA ASN A 28 8.75 17.03 12.69
C ASN A 28 7.38 17.58 12.22
N ILE A 29 6.32 16.80 12.35
CA ILE A 29 4.97 17.18 11.91
C ILE A 29 3.99 16.81 13.02
N LYS A 30 3.38 17.85 13.62
CA LYS A 30 2.36 17.66 14.67
C LYS A 30 1.20 16.83 14.12
N GLY A 31 0.81 15.81 14.86
CA GLY A 31 -0.30 14.92 14.50
C GLY A 31 0.01 13.84 13.44
N LEU A 32 1.23 13.80 12.90
CA LEU A 32 1.69 12.68 12.09
C LEU A 32 2.16 11.55 13.02
N ILE A 33 1.54 10.38 12.91
CA ILE A 33 1.89 9.19 13.72
C ILE A 33 2.98 8.37 13.04
N HIS A 34 2.81 8.09 11.73
CA HIS A 34 3.78 7.34 10.94
C HIS A 34 3.67 7.69 9.45
N ILE A 35 4.76 7.61 8.72
CA ILE A 35 4.78 7.85 7.27
C ILE A 35 5.86 7.02 6.59
N GLU A 36 5.51 6.42 5.45
CA GLU A 36 6.42 5.69 4.57
C GLU A 36 6.41 6.30 3.17
N PHE A 37 7.55 6.87 2.76
CA PHE A 37 7.79 7.30 1.39
C PHE A 37 8.50 6.19 0.62
N MET A 38 7.97 5.83 -0.53
CA MET A 38 8.45 4.68 -1.31
C MET A 38 8.42 5.02 -2.81
N ASN A 39 9.31 4.41 -3.59
CA ASN A 39 9.18 4.42 -5.05
C ASN A 39 8.14 3.39 -5.48
N SER A 40 7.24 3.78 -6.38
CA SER A 40 6.30 2.83 -6.98
C SER A 40 7.04 1.79 -7.83
N MET A 41 6.42 0.62 -7.95
CA MET A 41 6.89 -0.48 -8.77
C MET A 41 5.81 -0.96 -9.73
N THR A 42 6.23 -1.46 -10.89
CA THR A 42 5.32 -2.16 -11.81
C THR A 42 5.04 -3.57 -11.29
N LEU A 43 3.78 -3.84 -10.94
CA LEU A 43 3.33 -5.16 -10.47
C LEU A 43 3.59 -6.25 -11.50
N GLY A 44 4.20 -7.35 -11.05
CA GLY A 44 4.48 -8.53 -11.87
C GLY A 44 5.58 -8.37 -12.92
N ALA A 45 6.26 -7.21 -13.00
CA ALA A 45 7.41 -7.01 -13.88
C ALA A 45 8.61 -7.86 -13.46
N SER A 46 9.51 -8.14 -14.40
CA SER A 46 10.78 -8.81 -14.08
C SER A 46 11.63 -7.94 -13.17
N ILE A 47 12.41 -8.56 -12.28
CA ILE A 47 13.29 -7.84 -11.34
C ILE A 47 14.38 -7.09 -12.07
N LEU A 48 14.89 -7.68 -13.14
CA LEU A 48 15.94 -7.09 -13.98
C LEU A 48 15.38 -6.08 -15.01
N SER A 49 14.05 -5.89 -15.04
CA SER A 49 13.46 -4.90 -15.94
C SER A 49 13.73 -3.48 -15.44
N PRO A 50 14.25 -2.58 -16.27
CA PRO A 50 14.37 -1.16 -15.92
C PRO A 50 13.02 -0.52 -15.52
N SER A 51 11.90 -1.08 -16.04
CA SER A 51 10.56 -0.63 -15.69
C SER A 51 10.05 -1.16 -14.33
N ARG A 52 10.82 -1.99 -13.62
CA ARG A 52 10.39 -2.55 -12.33
C ARG A 52 10.22 -1.46 -11.28
N ILE A 53 11.16 -0.51 -11.17
CA ILE A 53 11.09 0.61 -10.22
C ILE A 53 10.79 1.89 -11.00
N LEU A 54 9.69 2.52 -10.66
CA LEU A 54 9.22 3.75 -11.28
C LEU A 54 9.81 4.95 -10.50
N ILE A 55 11.07 5.31 -10.78
CA ILE A 55 11.84 6.33 -10.03
C ILE A 55 11.08 7.65 -9.91
N ARG A 56 10.32 8.05 -10.94
CA ARG A 56 9.55 9.31 -10.99
C ARG A 56 8.16 9.20 -10.38
N GLN A 57 7.82 8.09 -9.76
CA GLN A 57 6.52 7.87 -9.16
C GLN A 57 6.69 7.50 -7.68
N ILE A 58 6.17 8.35 -6.83
CA ILE A 58 6.23 8.18 -5.38
C ILE A 58 4.88 7.71 -4.86
N ALA A 59 4.93 6.69 -4.01
CA ALA A 59 3.83 6.23 -3.19
C ALA A 59 4.10 6.62 -1.74
N VAL A 60 3.11 7.18 -1.06
CA VAL A 60 3.22 7.52 0.37
C VAL A 60 2.07 6.90 1.12
N PHE A 61 2.37 6.17 2.19
CA PHE A 61 1.38 5.66 3.12
C PHE A 61 1.62 6.25 4.50
N ALA A 62 0.58 6.85 5.10
CA ALA A 62 0.73 7.56 6.36
C ALA A 62 -0.44 7.33 7.32
N GLN A 63 -0.16 7.43 8.62
CA GLN A 63 -1.12 7.44 9.72
C GLN A 63 -1.10 8.78 10.41
N TRP A 64 -2.27 9.35 10.67
CA TRP A 64 -2.49 10.68 11.21
C TRP A 64 -3.44 10.64 12.39
N GLU A 65 -3.37 11.64 13.27
CA GLU A 65 -4.31 11.77 14.40
C GLU A 65 -5.74 12.05 13.93
N ASN A 66 -5.91 12.85 12.87
CA ASN A 66 -7.21 13.21 12.29
C ASN A 66 -7.05 13.79 10.87
N GLU A 67 -8.17 14.06 10.19
CA GLU A 67 -8.19 14.58 8.81
C GLU A 67 -7.62 15.99 8.68
N ASN A 68 -7.85 16.88 9.66
CA ASN A 68 -7.36 18.26 9.62
C ASN A 68 -5.83 18.30 9.53
N VAL A 69 -5.14 17.37 10.18
CA VAL A 69 -3.67 17.26 10.09
C VAL A 69 -3.22 16.92 8.68
N ILE A 70 -3.99 16.09 7.95
CA ILE A 70 -3.70 15.79 6.54
C ILE A 70 -3.84 17.08 5.72
N ASP A 71 -4.92 17.83 5.90
CA ASP A 71 -5.17 19.08 5.17
C ASP A 71 -4.08 20.13 5.44
N GLU A 72 -3.71 20.31 6.71
CA GLU A 72 -2.61 21.20 7.07
C GLU A 72 -1.28 20.78 6.46
N PHE A 73 -0.97 19.48 6.48
CA PHE A 73 0.25 18.96 5.88
C PHE A 73 0.26 19.19 4.36
N LEU A 74 -0.83 18.86 3.67
CA LEU A 74 -0.94 19.05 2.21
C LEU A 74 -0.85 20.53 1.81
N LYS A 75 -1.35 21.44 2.64
CA LYS A 75 -1.35 22.89 2.39
C LYS A 75 -0.02 23.56 2.73
N ASN A 76 0.59 23.21 3.86
CA ASN A 76 1.64 24.02 4.49
C ASN A 76 3.05 23.39 4.41
N ASN A 77 3.14 22.08 4.14
CA ASN A 77 4.43 21.39 4.04
C ASN A 77 4.87 21.22 2.58
N ALA A 78 6.13 21.48 2.26
CA ALA A 78 6.64 21.39 0.88
C ALA A 78 6.46 20.00 0.24
N PHE A 79 6.63 18.90 1.02
CA PHE A 79 6.32 17.56 0.53
C PHE A 79 4.82 17.35 0.40
N GLY A 80 4.04 17.89 1.35
CA GLY A 80 2.57 17.87 1.31
C GLY A 80 2.04 18.55 0.06
N GLN A 81 2.52 19.74 -0.28
CA GLN A 81 2.14 20.47 -1.50
C GLN A 81 2.48 19.67 -2.77
N THR A 82 3.62 18.96 -2.78
CA THR A 82 3.95 18.07 -3.88
C THR A 82 2.96 16.91 -3.98
N LEU A 83 2.55 16.31 -2.86
CA LEU A 83 1.57 15.23 -2.82
C LEU A 83 0.17 15.69 -3.20
N ALA A 84 -0.22 16.94 -2.87
CA ALA A 84 -1.50 17.53 -3.24
C ALA A 84 -1.72 17.65 -4.75
N ASN A 85 -0.64 17.72 -5.54
CA ASN A 85 -0.71 17.71 -7.01
C ASN A 85 -0.93 16.32 -7.62
N GLY A 86 -0.97 15.27 -6.79
CA GLY A 86 -1.23 13.89 -7.21
C GLY A 86 -2.64 13.42 -6.88
N TRP A 87 -2.75 12.12 -6.77
CA TRP A 87 -3.95 11.44 -6.30
C TRP A 87 -3.75 10.97 -4.86
N HIS A 88 -4.79 11.07 -4.04
CA HIS A 88 -4.76 10.45 -2.72
C HIS A 88 -6.14 10.00 -2.25
N ILE A 89 -6.13 9.07 -1.31
CA ILE A 89 -7.31 8.49 -0.68
C ILE A 89 -7.13 8.52 0.84
N ARG A 90 -8.20 8.86 1.58
CA ARG A 90 -8.27 8.78 3.03
C ARG A 90 -8.97 7.49 3.42
N LEU A 91 -8.52 6.88 4.51
CA LEU A 91 -8.82 5.50 4.84
C LEU A 91 -9.07 5.34 6.34
N THR A 92 -10.16 4.67 6.71
CA THR A 92 -10.42 4.21 8.07
C THR A 92 -10.04 2.73 8.19
N LEU A 93 -9.22 2.41 9.19
CA LEU A 93 -8.78 1.03 9.42
C LEU A 93 -9.93 0.19 9.95
N THR A 94 -10.15 -0.97 9.33
CA THR A 94 -11.19 -1.94 9.74
C THR A 94 -10.61 -3.24 10.26
N ARG A 95 -9.42 -3.64 9.78
CA ARG A 95 -8.78 -4.88 10.23
C ARG A 95 -7.27 -4.85 10.03
N GLN A 96 -6.56 -5.52 10.95
CA GLN A 96 -5.11 -5.72 10.87
C GLN A 96 -4.75 -7.19 11.08
N TRP A 97 -3.76 -7.65 10.32
CA TRP A 97 -3.04 -8.90 10.53
C TRP A 97 -1.55 -8.65 10.57
N GLY A 98 -0.87 -9.29 11.52
CA GLY A 98 0.55 -9.08 11.74
C GLY A 98 0.86 -7.75 12.41
N LYS A 99 2.14 -7.41 12.50
CA LYS A 99 2.63 -6.18 13.15
C LYS A 99 3.79 -5.59 12.36
N ILE A 100 3.88 -4.28 12.40
CA ILE A 100 5.02 -3.50 11.90
C ILE A 100 5.28 -2.33 12.83
N SER A 101 6.52 -2.04 13.11
CA SER A 101 6.90 -0.92 14.00
C SER A 101 6.55 0.44 13.36
N GLY A 102 6.21 1.40 14.20
CA GLY A 102 5.86 2.77 13.83
C GLY A 102 4.37 3.06 13.78
N PHE A 103 3.52 2.11 13.38
CA PHE A 103 2.07 2.31 13.40
C PHE A 103 1.50 2.11 14.80
N LYS A 104 0.60 3.02 15.21
CA LYS A 104 -0.16 2.93 16.46
C LYS A 104 -1.57 2.49 16.14
N ILE A 105 -1.85 1.22 16.32
CA ILE A 105 -3.16 0.63 16.01
C ILE A 105 -3.77 0.10 17.30
N ASN A 106 -4.91 0.69 17.69
CA ASN A 106 -5.71 0.20 18.81
C ASN A 106 -6.49 -1.03 18.37
N ASN A 107 -6.59 -2.02 19.25
CA ASN A 107 -7.24 -3.31 18.97
C ASN A 107 -8.78 -3.23 18.84
N GLU A 108 -9.38 -2.07 19.09
CA GLU A 108 -10.82 -1.83 18.89
C GLU A 108 -11.10 -1.54 17.40
N LEU A 109 -10.89 -2.55 16.56
CA LEU A 109 -11.21 -2.44 15.15
C LEU A 109 -12.69 -2.76 14.96
N LEU A 110 -13.42 -1.82 14.36
CA LEU A 110 -14.81 -2.04 13.98
C LEU A 110 -14.85 -3.07 12.84
N GLU A 111 -15.31 -4.27 13.12
CA GLU A 111 -15.68 -5.23 12.08
C GLU A 111 -16.99 -4.77 11.42
N GLU A 112 -16.89 -3.81 10.50
CA GLU A 112 -18.01 -3.46 9.64
C GLU A 112 -18.18 -4.54 8.56
N ASN A 113 -19.42 -4.88 8.24
CA ASN A 113 -19.71 -5.71 7.08
C ASN A 113 -19.55 -4.90 5.80
N LEU A 114 -18.39 -5.04 5.15
CA LEU A 114 -18.01 -4.33 3.93
C LEU A 114 -18.28 -5.17 2.66
N SER A 115 -19.21 -6.12 2.72
CA SER A 115 -19.39 -7.14 1.67
C SER A 115 -19.60 -6.54 0.28
N ASN A 116 -20.33 -5.42 0.18
CA ASN A 116 -20.78 -4.82 -1.07
C ASN A 116 -20.23 -3.41 -1.35
N ILE A 117 -19.29 -2.92 -0.55
CA ILE A 117 -18.66 -1.62 -0.77
C ILE A 117 -17.17 -1.79 -1.10
N PRO A 118 -16.57 -0.81 -1.79
CA PRO A 118 -15.14 -0.85 -2.06
C PRO A 118 -14.31 -1.01 -0.78
N VAL A 119 -13.27 -1.81 -0.87
CA VAL A 119 -12.33 -2.05 0.24
C VAL A 119 -10.90 -1.84 -0.24
N VAL A 120 -10.08 -1.33 0.65
CA VAL A 120 -8.66 -1.10 0.38
C VAL A 120 -7.82 -2.05 1.23
N ALA A 121 -6.82 -2.67 0.61
CA ALA A 121 -5.82 -3.47 1.30
C ALA A 121 -4.43 -2.84 1.13
N VAL A 122 -3.70 -2.69 2.23
CA VAL A 122 -2.30 -2.27 2.25
C VAL A 122 -1.49 -3.33 2.98
N THR A 123 -0.48 -3.86 2.31
CA THR A 123 0.50 -4.75 2.94
C THR A 123 1.83 -4.02 3.01
N ILE A 124 2.48 -4.05 4.16
CA ILE A 124 3.83 -3.54 4.35
C ILE A 124 4.68 -4.63 4.99
N ALA A 125 5.86 -4.83 4.43
CA ALA A 125 6.80 -5.83 4.91
C ALA A 125 8.22 -5.28 4.95
N ARG A 126 8.99 -5.69 5.97
CA ARG A 126 10.43 -5.47 6.05
C ARG A 126 11.14 -6.79 5.84
N MET A 127 11.83 -6.89 4.72
CA MET A 127 12.40 -8.13 4.21
C MET A 127 13.68 -8.54 4.94
N LYS A 128 13.83 -9.83 5.16
CA LYS A 128 15.14 -10.44 5.41
C LYS A 128 15.90 -10.49 4.09
N LEU A 129 17.00 -9.73 3.97
CA LEU A 129 17.70 -9.57 2.68
C LEU A 129 18.09 -10.90 2.01
N PRO A 130 18.57 -11.94 2.73
CA PRO A 130 18.88 -13.24 2.14
C PRO A 130 17.64 -13.95 1.54
N GLU A 131 16.44 -13.62 2.02
CA GLU A 131 15.18 -14.24 1.58
C GLU A 131 14.54 -13.51 0.38
N VAL A 132 15.08 -12.37 -0.05
CA VAL A 132 14.52 -11.58 -1.15
C VAL A 132 14.36 -12.37 -2.44
N PRO A 133 15.34 -13.18 -2.91
CA PRO A 133 15.17 -13.97 -4.14
C PRO A 133 13.99 -14.96 -4.03
N ARG A 134 13.83 -15.62 -2.89
CA ARG A 134 12.74 -16.56 -2.62
C ARG A 134 11.40 -15.84 -2.53
N PHE A 135 11.33 -14.71 -1.82
CA PHE A 135 10.14 -13.86 -1.79
C PHE A 135 9.68 -13.45 -3.18
N ILE A 136 10.61 -13.04 -4.04
CA ILE A 136 10.30 -12.60 -5.40
C ILE A 136 9.71 -13.75 -6.22
N ASN A 137 10.26 -14.94 -6.10
CA ASN A 137 9.76 -16.12 -6.81
C ASN A 137 8.31 -16.45 -6.45
N TRP A 138 7.94 -16.34 -5.18
CA TRP A 138 6.58 -16.60 -4.70
C TRP A 138 5.65 -15.39 -4.78
N GLY A 139 6.16 -14.18 -4.59
CA GLY A 139 5.38 -12.95 -4.59
C GLY A 139 4.98 -12.47 -5.99
N LYS A 140 5.86 -12.60 -6.99
CA LYS A 140 5.58 -12.14 -8.35
C LYS A 140 4.32 -12.78 -8.99
N PRO A 141 4.02 -14.08 -8.84
CA PRO A 141 2.75 -14.66 -9.28
C PRO A 141 1.54 -14.07 -8.56
N VAL A 142 1.68 -13.72 -7.26
CA VAL A 142 0.61 -13.06 -6.49
C VAL A 142 0.40 -11.62 -6.96
N GLU A 143 1.48 -10.87 -7.22
CA GLU A 143 1.39 -9.52 -7.80
C GLU A 143 0.59 -9.51 -9.10
N LYS A 144 0.83 -10.50 -9.99
CA LYS A 144 0.06 -10.66 -11.24
C LYS A 144 -1.39 -11.00 -10.97
N LEU A 145 -1.65 -11.91 -10.03
CA LEU A 145 -3.00 -12.28 -9.66
C LEU A 145 -3.81 -11.06 -9.17
N VAL A 146 -3.24 -10.24 -8.29
CA VAL A 146 -3.89 -9.02 -7.80
C VAL A 146 -4.11 -8.01 -8.91
N ARG A 147 -3.11 -7.78 -9.77
CA ARG A 147 -3.19 -6.82 -10.87
C ARG A 147 -4.27 -7.16 -11.88
N ASP A 148 -4.34 -8.44 -12.25
CA ASP A 148 -5.17 -8.92 -13.36
C ASP A 148 -6.56 -9.42 -12.89
N HIS A 149 -6.84 -9.37 -11.58
CA HIS A 149 -8.12 -9.80 -11.03
C HIS A 149 -9.25 -8.84 -11.41
N PRO A 150 -10.41 -9.34 -11.91
CA PRO A 150 -11.52 -8.48 -12.36
C PRO A 150 -12.17 -7.66 -11.25
N GLY A 151 -12.03 -8.06 -9.98
CA GLY A 151 -12.46 -7.31 -8.80
C GLY A 151 -11.51 -6.20 -8.37
N THR A 152 -10.30 -6.10 -8.93
CA THR A 152 -9.33 -5.06 -8.61
C THR A 152 -9.62 -3.79 -9.41
N LEU A 153 -9.84 -2.68 -8.72
CA LEU A 153 -10.04 -1.35 -9.32
C LEU A 153 -8.71 -0.63 -9.54
N LEU A 154 -7.82 -0.68 -8.56
CA LEU A 154 -6.46 -0.14 -8.62
C LEU A 154 -5.53 -1.06 -7.84
N SER A 155 -4.34 -1.28 -8.35
CA SER A 155 -3.27 -1.95 -7.61
C SER A 155 -1.92 -1.32 -7.89
N SER A 156 -1.08 -1.24 -6.86
CA SER A 156 0.26 -0.69 -6.91
C SER A 156 1.17 -1.47 -5.98
N ALA A 157 2.43 -1.61 -6.36
CA ALA A 157 3.47 -2.02 -5.44
C ALA A 157 4.46 -0.88 -5.25
N SER A 158 5.17 -0.89 -4.15
CA SER A 158 6.19 0.11 -3.86
C SER A 158 7.34 -0.45 -3.03
N ILE A 159 8.48 0.23 -3.10
CA ILE A 159 9.72 -0.17 -2.43
C ILE A 159 10.42 1.05 -1.82
N ARG A 160 10.95 0.87 -0.62
CA ARG A 160 11.97 1.73 -0.02
C ARG A 160 13.19 0.87 0.30
N LEU A 161 14.26 1.12 -0.43
CA LEU A 161 15.50 0.37 -0.22
C LEU A 161 16.05 0.59 1.20
N PRO A 162 16.73 -0.40 1.78
CA PRO A 162 17.10 -1.68 1.16
C PRO A 162 16.05 -2.79 1.31
N ARG A 163 15.01 -2.65 2.16
CA ARG A 163 14.24 -3.82 2.59
C ARG A 163 12.73 -3.64 2.77
N THR A 164 12.18 -2.43 2.66
CA THR A 164 10.73 -2.22 2.81
C THR A 164 10.03 -2.39 1.49
N VAL A 165 9.03 -3.25 1.44
CA VAL A 165 8.13 -3.42 0.30
C VAL A 165 6.69 -3.24 0.75
N SER A 166 5.85 -2.71 -0.14
CA SER A 166 4.43 -2.52 0.12
C SER A 166 3.62 -2.85 -1.12
N THR A 167 2.40 -3.33 -0.90
CA THR A 167 1.36 -3.40 -1.91
C THR A 167 0.14 -2.63 -1.45
N PHE A 168 -0.50 -1.94 -2.39
CA PHE A 168 -1.75 -1.22 -2.21
C PHE A 168 -2.73 -1.73 -3.25
N SER A 169 -3.98 -1.99 -2.85
CA SER A 169 -5.03 -2.38 -3.79
C SER A 169 -6.40 -1.89 -3.34
N ILE A 170 -7.19 -1.41 -4.32
CA ILE A 170 -8.62 -1.09 -4.17
C ILE A 170 -9.41 -2.19 -4.85
N TRP A 171 -10.38 -2.74 -4.16
CA TRP A 171 -11.24 -3.82 -4.62
C TRP A 171 -12.69 -3.34 -4.71
N LYS A 172 -13.45 -3.88 -5.64
CA LYS A 172 -14.89 -3.60 -5.79
C LYS A 172 -15.67 -3.93 -4.52
N SER A 173 -15.25 -5.00 -3.81
CA SER A 173 -15.87 -5.41 -2.56
C SER A 173 -14.90 -6.25 -1.70
N GLN A 174 -15.23 -6.38 -0.42
CA GLN A 174 -14.53 -7.29 0.48
C GLN A 174 -14.62 -8.74 0.00
N LYS A 175 -15.75 -9.15 -0.58
CA LYS A 175 -15.95 -10.50 -1.11
C LYS A 175 -14.94 -10.83 -2.20
N GLU A 176 -14.80 -9.96 -3.20
CA GLU A 176 -13.84 -10.13 -4.31
C GLU A 176 -12.39 -10.30 -3.80
N MET A 177 -11.99 -9.44 -2.86
CA MET A 177 -10.66 -9.52 -2.24
C MET A 177 -10.49 -10.84 -1.46
N THR A 178 -11.50 -11.25 -0.70
CA THR A 178 -11.46 -12.46 0.13
C THR A 178 -11.43 -13.73 -0.73
N ASP A 179 -12.22 -13.77 -1.79
CA ASP A 179 -12.24 -14.88 -2.75
C ASP A 179 -10.85 -15.03 -3.43
N MET A 180 -10.18 -13.92 -3.76
CA MET A 180 -8.80 -13.95 -4.28
C MET A 180 -7.83 -14.51 -3.24
N VAL A 181 -7.89 -14.06 -2.00
CA VAL A 181 -7.00 -14.50 -0.91
C VAL A 181 -7.13 -16.01 -0.66
N TYR A 182 -8.36 -16.54 -0.65
CA TYR A 182 -8.64 -17.95 -0.40
C TYR A 182 -8.70 -18.83 -1.66
N GLY A 183 -8.37 -18.26 -2.83
CA GLY A 183 -8.31 -19.01 -4.09
C GLY A 183 -9.66 -19.48 -4.61
N HIS A 184 -10.75 -18.79 -4.24
CA HIS A 184 -12.11 -19.06 -4.67
C HIS A 184 -12.50 -18.26 -5.92
N SER A 185 -11.66 -17.35 -6.38
CA SER A 185 -11.92 -16.55 -7.58
C SER A 185 -11.90 -17.39 -8.85
N VAL A 186 -12.79 -17.06 -9.79
CA VAL A 186 -12.84 -17.68 -11.12
C VAL A 186 -11.78 -17.01 -12.03
N VAL A 187 -10.52 -17.30 -11.78
CA VAL A 187 -9.37 -16.75 -12.52
C VAL A 187 -8.32 -17.85 -12.75
N SER A 188 -7.40 -17.62 -13.68
CA SER A 188 -6.28 -18.54 -13.91
C SER A 188 -5.38 -18.64 -12.66
N ASN A 189 -5.16 -19.86 -12.19
CA ASN A 189 -4.31 -20.18 -11.03
C ASN A 189 -4.72 -19.44 -9.74
N PRO A 190 -5.95 -19.61 -9.25
CA PRO A 190 -6.49 -18.85 -8.11
C PRO A 190 -5.74 -19.11 -6.80
N LYS A 191 -5.09 -20.25 -6.65
CA LYS A 191 -4.37 -20.67 -5.43
C LYS A 191 -2.99 -20.06 -5.25
N ARG A 192 -2.54 -19.15 -6.13
CA ARG A 192 -1.21 -18.51 -6.04
C ARG A 192 -0.96 -17.83 -4.70
N HIS A 193 -1.96 -17.11 -4.19
CA HIS A 193 -1.86 -16.43 -2.90
C HIS A 193 -1.72 -17.45 -1.75
N ILE A 194 -2.57 -18.47 -1.69
CA ILE A 194 -2.50 -19.53 -0.68
C ILE A 194 -1.14 -20.21 -0.69
N ASN A 195 -0.62 -20.55 -1.86
CA ASN A 195 0.68 -21.22 -1.99
C ASN A 195 1.82 -20.33 -1.49
N ALA A 196 1.77 -19.03 -1.77
CA ALA A 196 2.76 -18.08 -1.25
C ALA A 196 2.66 -17.93 0.28
N MET A 197 1.47 -17.98 0.86
CA MET A 197 1.27 -17.94 2.31
C MET A 197 1.79 -19.21 2.99
N LYS A 198 1.53 -20.39 2.43
CA LYS A 198 2.10 -21.67 2.93
C LYS A 198 3.63 -21.65 2.92
N GLU A 199 4.24 -21.11 1.86
CA GLU A 199 5.69 -20.99 1.79
C GLU A 199 6.25 -19.99 2.81
N ARG A 200 5.51 -18.91 3.07
CA ARG A 200 5.85 -17.97 4.14
C ARG A 200 5.75 -18.63 5.53
N GLU A 201 4.71 -19.44 5.77
CA GLU A 201 4.54 -20.18 7.03
C GLU A 201 5.69 -21.18 7.23
N ARG A 202 6.14 -21.86 6.19
CA ARG A 202 7.28 -22.77 6.22
C ARG A 202 8.58 -22.05 6.64
N LYS A 203 8.85 -20.87 6.09
CA LYS A 203 9.99 -20.03 6.41
C LYS A 203 9.69 -18.57 6.08
N ASP A 204 9.55 -17.73 7.10
CA ASP A 204 9.15 -16.34 6.90
C ASP A 204 10.23 -15.53 6.15
N PHE A 205 9.80 -14.83 5.09
CA PHE A 205 10.62 -13.92 4.28
C PHE A 205 10.94 -12.61 5.01
N HIS A 206 10.15 -12.28 6.03
CA HIS A 206 10.10 -10.98 6.67
C HIS A 206 10.57 -11.06 8.11
N PHE A 207 11.09 -9.97 8.64
CA PHE A 207 11.22 -9.79 10.08
C PHE A 207 10.08 -8.94 10.67
N GLU A 208 9.41 -8.12 9.83
CA GLU A 208 8.15 -7.46 10.14
C GLU A 208 7.20 -7.55 8.94
N PHE A 209 5.93 -7.76 9.22
CA PHE A 209 4.89 -7.88 8.19
C PHE A 209 3.54 -7.50 8.77
N THR A 210 2.78 -6.67 8.04
CA THR A 210 1.39 -6.40 8.35
C THR A 210 0.57 -6.31 7.07
N THR A 211 -0.68 -6.78 7.13
CA THR A 211 -1.73 -6.48 6.16
C THR A 211 -2.83 -5.72 6.86
N LEU A 212 -3.19 -4.60 6.31
CA LEU A 212 -4.20 -3.67 6.81
C LEU A 212 -5.35 -3.62 5.81
N ARG A 213 -6.58 -3.72 6.32
CA ARG A 213 -7.80 -3.53 5.54
C ARG A 213 -8.45 -2.23 5.96
N PHE A 214 -8.97 -1.50 4.96
CA PHE A 214 -9.56 -0.20 5.17
C PHE A 214 -10.90 -0.06 4.45
N LYS A 215 -11.76 0.77 5.03
CA LYS A 215 -12.89 1.41 4.36
C LYS A 215 -12.38 2.72 3.77
N PRO A 216 -12.57 3.00 2.47
CA PRO A 216 -12.28 4.30 1.91
C PRO A 216 -13.26 5.37 2.48
N VAL A 217 -12.73 6.56 2.77
CA VAL A 217 -13.50 7.69 3.31
C VAL A 217 -13.72 8.74 2.22
N SER A 218 -12.64 9.16 1.58
CA SER A 218 -12.67 10.18 0.53
C SER A 218 -11.50 10.01 -0.43
N GLU A 219 -11.71 10.42 -1.68
CA GLU A 219 -10.72 10.37 -2.75
C GLU A 219 -10.53 11.74 -3.37
N PHE A 220 -9.30 12.11 -3.67
CA PHE A 220 -8.93 13.42 -4.22
C PHE A 220 -8.00 13.26 -5.42
N GLY A 221 -8.21 14.09 -6.43
CA GLY A 221 -7.46 14.04 -7.69
C GLY A 221 -7.86 12.86 -8.56
N LYS A 222 -7.05 12.61 -9.59
CA LYS A 222 -7.23 11.47 -10.52
C LYS A 222 -5.91 10.74 -10.71
N TRP A 223 -5.96 9.40 -10.69
CA TRP A 223 -4.81 8.58 -11.04
C TRP A 223 -5.04 7.92 -12.39
N ASN A 224 -4.13 8.17 -13.35
CA ASN A 224 -4.28 7.74 -14.75
C ASN A 224 -5.66 8.16 -15.36
N GLY A 225 -6.12 9.38 -15.01
CA GLY A 225 -7.37 9.95 -15.53
C GLY A 225 -8.65 9.44 -14.86
N LYS A 226 -8.55 8.59 -13.83
CA LYS A 226 -9.72 7.94 -13.17
C LYS A 226 -9.78 8.25 -11.68
N THR A 227 -10.99 8.17 -11.13
CA THR A 227 -11.33 7.97 -9.72
C THR A 227 -11.76 6.51 -9.50
N TYR A 228 -11.67 6.01 -8.26
CA TYR A 228 -11.83 4.58 -7.96
C TYR A 228 -12.89 4.26 -6.90
N ILE A 229 -13.35 5.26 -6.14
CA ILE A 229 -14.35 5.07 -5.07
C ILE A 229 -15.58 5.97 -5.17
N SER A 230 -15.65 6.81 -6.20
CA SER A 230 -16.80 7.71 -6.48
C SER A 230 -17.92 6.96 -7.14
#